data_f412e545d5135e14964b566b4b30c4b7
#
_entry.id   f412e545d5135e14964b566b4b30c4b7
#
_cell.length_a   1.000
_cell.length_b   1.000
_cell.length_c   1.000
_cell.angle_alpha   90.00
_cell.angle_beta   90.00
_cell.angle_gamma   90.00
#
_symmetry.space_group_name_H-M   'P 1'
#
loop_
_entity.id
_entity.type
_entity.pdbx_description
1 polymer ?
#
loop_
_entity_poly.entity_id
_entity_poly.type
_entity_poly.pdbx_seq_one_letter_code
_entity_poly.pdbx_strand_id
1 'polypeptide(L)'
;MENLVKNIVKNAKILKDKYTDQKDALINYACIFCQSDKEEKNFLKLAHELGTVIQETKAGPVFKIPPLNTVAGKLQLLKIRNPDLAKPEREDADFSITDYLSFKEKYLNKPGFSLIQKENFEMIELYEKGSNVRVYFSFPPLDEQLGLKYVKDVL
;
A
#
# COMPACT_ATOMS: atom_id res chain seq x y z
N MET A 1 6.66 0.42 15.45
CA MET A 1 5.91 0.64 14.18
C MET A 1 6.73 0.32 12.93
N GLU A 2 7.99 0.72 12.86
CA GLU A 2 8.82 0.45 11.68
C GLU A 2 8.94 -1.03 11.34
N ASN A 3 9.14 -1.89 12.34
CA ASN A 3 9.21 -3.33 12.11
C ASN A 3 7.89 -3.90 11.58
N LEU A 4 6.75 -3.40 12.07
CA LEU A 4 5.44 -3.79 11.56
C LEU A 4 5.29 -3.40 10.08
N VAL A 5 5.67 -2.18 9.72
CA VAL A 5 5.59 -1.70 8.34
C VAL A 5 6.50 -2.52 7.41
N LYS A 6 7.72 -2.82 7.83
CA LYS A 6 8.63 -3.69 7.07
C LYS A 6 8.04 -5.08 6.85
N ASN A 7 7.38 -5.64 7.87
CA ASN A 7 6.72 -6.94 7.75
C ASN A 7 5.52 -6.89 6.81
N ILE A 8 4.75 -5.81 6.83
CA ILE A 8 3.64 -5.62 5.88
C ILE A 8 4.16 -5.68 4.44
N VAL A 9 5.22 -4.93 4.14
CA VAL A 9 5.81 -4.92 2.80
C VAL A 9 6.35 -6.30 2.42
N LYS A 10 7.00 -6.99 3.37
CA LYS A 10 7.51 -8.35 3.13
C LYS A 10 6.38 -9.33 2.81
N ASN A 11 5.31 -9.33 3.59
CA ASN A 11 4.17 -10.22 3.38
C ASN A 11 3.47 -9.91 2.06
N ALA A 12 3.32 -8.63 1.74
CA ALA A 12 2.74 -8.20 0.48
C ALA A 12 3.60 -8.62 -0.73
N LYS A 13 4.92 -8.50 -0.61
CA LYS A 13 5.84 -8.94 -1.67
C LYS A 13 5.74 -10.46 -1.88
N ILE A 14 5.65 -11.24 -0.82
CA ILE A 14 5.49 -12.70 -0.93
C ILE A 14 4.22 -13.03 -1.71
N LEU A 15 3.11 -12.39 -1.40
CA LEU A 15 1.84 -12.60 -2.12
C LEU A 15 1.95 -12.16 -3.58
N LYS A 16 2.51 -11.00 -3.83
CA LYS A 16 2.73 -10.48 -5.19
C LYS A 16 3.60 -11.41 -6.02
N ASP A 17 4.71 -11.87 -5.48
CA ASP A 17 5.66 -12.73 -6.20
C ASP A 17 5.08 -14.13 -6.47
N LYS A 18 4.15 -14.57 -5.63
CA LYS A 18 3.46 -15.85 -5.83
C LYS A 18 2.56 -15.84 -7.07
N TYR A 19 1.91 -14.71 -7.36
CA TYR A 19 0.89 -14.63 -8.40
C TYR A 19 1.27 -13.78 -9.60
N THR A 20 2.40 -13.09 -9.56
CA THR A 20 2.86 -12.25 -10.67
C THR A 20 4.34 -12.44 -10.95
N ASP A 21 4.77 -12.00 -12.14
CA ASP A 21 6.18 -11.94 -12.50
C ASP A 21 6.86 -10.62 -12.10
N GLN A 22 6.16 -9.75 -11.37
CA GLN A 22 6.62 -8.42 -10.99
C GLN A 22 7.49 -8.43 -9.73
N LYS A 23 8.55 -9.23 -9.74
CA LYS A 23 9.41 -9.43 -8.56
C LYS A 23 10.15 -8.17 -8.13
N ASP A 24 10.49 -7.30 -9.09
CA ASP A 24 11.26 -6.08 -8.83
C ASP A 24 10.39 -4.83 -8.68
N ALA A 25 9.06 -4.97 -8.68
CA ALA A 25 8.17 -3.84 -8.48
C ALA A 25 8.44 -3.15 -7.15
N LEU A 26 8.53 -1.81 -7.16
CA LEU A 26 8.83 -1.03 -5.97
C LEU A 26 7.58 -0.75 -5.16
N ILE A 27 7.74 -0.74 -3.84
CA ILE A 27 6.69 -0.32 -2.94
C ILE A 27 6.36 1.16 -3.16
N ASN A 28 5.06 1.48 -3.24
CA ASN A 28 4.59 2.86 -3.34
C ASN A 28 4.07 3.37 -2.00
N TYR A 29 3.15 2.63 -1.38
CA TYR A 29 2.74 2.92 -0.02
C TYR A 29 2.36 1.64 0.72
N ALA A 30 2.35 1.70 2.04
CA ALA A 30 1.86 0.65 2.92
C ALA A 30 0.77 1.21 3.82
N CYS A 31 -0.13 0.35 4.26
CA CYS A 31 -1.24 0.73 5.12
C CYS A 31 -1.31 -0.19 6.33
N ILE A 32 -1.41 0.43 7.52
CA ILE A 32 -1.76 -0.26 8.75
C ILE A 32 -3.27 -0.13 8.94
N PHE A 33 -3.96 -1.26 8.97
CA PHE A 33 -5.39 -1.32 9.20
C PHE A 33 -5.64 -1.50 10.69
N CYS A 34 -6.01 -0.43 11.38
CA CYS A 34 -6.25 -0.49 12.81
C CYS A 34 -7.47 -1.35 13.14
N GLN A 35 -7.37 -2.11 14.22
CA GLN A 35 -8.41 -3.06 14.63
C GLN A 35 -9.24 -2.56 15.81
N SER A 36 -8.84 -1.43 16.41
CA SER A 36 -9.54 -0.80 17.51
C SER A 36 -9.22 0.70 17.55
N ASP A 37 -10.05 1.47 18.25
CA ASP A 37 -9.81 2.90 18.47
C ASP A 37 -8.51 3.14 19.24
N LYS A 38 -8.19 2.27 20.18
CA LYS A 38 -6.95 2.35 20.95
C LYS A 38 -5.72 2.15 20.06
N GLU A 39 -5.78 1.17 19.18
CA GLU A 39 -4.72 0.87 18.21
C GLU A 39 -4.54 2.04 17.24
N GLU A 40 -5.63 2.58 16.71
CA GLU A 40 -5.62 3.74 15.83
C GLU A 40 -4.94 4.94 16.50
N LYS A 41 -5.36 5.26 17.72
CA LYS A 41 -4.78 6.38 18.47
C LYS A 41 -3.27 6.22 18.67
N ASN A 42 -2.83 5.00 18.99
CA ASN A 42 -1.42 4.69 19.17
C ASN A 42 -0.62 4.85 17.88
N PHE A 43 -1.09 4.27 16.78
CA PHE A 43 -0.40 4.37 15.49
C PHE A 43 -0.41 5.79 14.93
N LEU A 44 -1.49 6.53 15.10
CA LEU A 44 -1.53 7.95 14.70
C LEU A 44 -0.47 8.76 15.46
N LYS A 45 -0.34 8.53 16.76
CA LYS A 45 0.69 9.20 17.56
C LYS A 45 2.09 8.89 17.03
N LEU A 46 2.39 7.62 16.80
CA LEU A 46 3.70 7.20 16.30
C LEU A 46 3.98 7.76 14.90
N ALA A 47 2.97 7.78 14.05
CA ALA A 47 3.11 8.31 12.69
C ALA A 47 3.35 9.83 12.69
N HIS A 48 2.69 10.57 13.59
CA HIS A 48 2.92 12.01 13.76
C HIS A 48 4.33 12.32 14.30
N GLU A 49 4.88 11.45 15.12
CA GLU A 49 6.26 11.57 15.59
C GLU A 49 7.27 11.31 14.48
N LEU A 50 6.93 10.43 13.54
CA LEU A 50 7.82 10.00 12.47
C LEU A 50 7.76 10.91 11.23
N GLY A 51 6.57 11.40 10.87
CA GLY A 51 6.38 12.15 9.64
C GLY A 51 5.26 13.17 9.71
N THR A 52 4.77 13.57 8.53
CA THR A 52 3.72 14.60 8.40
C THR A 52 2.57 14.09 7.53
N VAL A 53 1.35 14.52 7.86
CA VAL A 53 0.17 14.20 7.04
C VAL A 53 0.24 14.98 5.73
N ILE A 54 0.11 14.28 4.61
CA ILE A 54 0.10 14.89 3.28
C ILE A 54 -1.22 14.70 2.55
N GLN A 55 -2.09 13.82 3.06
CA GLN A 55 -3.43 13.63 2.52
C GLN A 55 -4.36 13.13 3.62
N GLU A 56 -5.54 13.73 3.70
CA GLU A 56 -6.63 13.21 4.53
C GLU A 56 -7.60 12.42 3.65
N THR A 57 -8.01 11.24 4.12
CA THR A 57 -9.05 10.45 3.46
C THR A 57 -10.10 10.01 4.48
N LYS A 58 -11.28 9.61 4.01
CA LYS A 58 -12.32 9.08 4.89
C LYS A 58 -11.86 7.88 5.69
N ALA A 59 -10.95 7.09 5.13
CA ALA A 59 -10.43 5.89 5.78
C ALA A 59 -9.26 6.17 6.73
N GLY A 60 -8.71 7.39 6.71
CA GLY A 60 -7.60 7.80 7.54
C GLY A 60 -6.53 8.58 6.79
N PRO A 61 -5.57 9.18 7.51
CA PRO A 61 -4.53 10.02 6.91
C PRO A 61 -3.42 9.20 6.24
N VAL A 62 -2.83 9.81 5.22
CA VAL A 62 -1.58 9.36 4.60
C VAL A 62 -0.45 10.25 5.10
N PHE A 63 0.59 9.63 5.63
CA PHE A 63 1.79 10.29 6.13
C PHE A 63 2.92 10.17 5.13
N LYS A 64 3.66 11.26 4.96
CA LYS A 64 5.00 11.20 4.39
C LYS A 64 5.98 10.97 5.53
N ILE A 65 6.78 9.92 5.44
CA ILE A 65 7.78 9.54 6.44
C ILE A 65 9.18 9.60 5.85
N PRO A 66 10.24 9.69 6.69
CA PRO A 66 11.60 9.51 6.19
C PRO A 66 11.74 8.15 5.51
N PRO A 67 12.59 8.04 4.46
CA PRO A 67 12.72 6.79 3.72
C PRO A 67 13.02 5.60 4.62
N LEU A 68 12.17 4.59 4.58
CA LEU A 68 12.31 3.36 5.33
C LEU A 68 12.71 2.23 4.38
N ASN A 69 13.85 1.60 4.62
CA ASN A 69 14.33 0.50 3.80
C ASN A 69 13.46 -0.74 3.99
N THR A 70 12.94 -1.27 2.89
CA THR A 70 12.13 -2.50 2.86
C THR A 70 12.68 -3.48 1.83
N VAL A 71 12.14 -4.70 1.83
CA VAL A 71 12.48 -5.72 0.82
C VAL A 71 12.05 -5.33 -0.61
N ALA A 72 11.23 -4.28 -0.76
CA ALA A 72 10.73 -3.81 -2.05
C ALA A 72 11.11 -2.33 -2.30
N GLY A 73 12.21 -1.87 -1.73
CA GLY A 73 12.69 -0.50 -1.89
C GLY A 73 12.36 0.40 -0.72
N LYS A 74 12.57 1.70 -0.91
CA LYS A 74 12.37 2.70 0.14
C LYS A 74 10.92 3.14 0.21
N LEU A 75 10.32 2.99 1.39
CA LEU A 75 8.96 3.41 1.67
C LEU A 75 8.95 4.82 2.25
N GLN A 76 8.14 5.71 1.68
CA GLN A 76 7.96 7.08 2.17
C GLN A 76 6.50 7.47 2.41
N LEU A 77 5.55 6.62 2.05
CA LEU A 77 4.13 6.87 2.22
C LEU A 77 3.50 5.78 3.09
N LEU A 78 2.92 6.21 4.21
CA LEU A 78 2.30 5.31 5.18
C LEU A 78 0.88 5.79 5.49
N LYS A 79 -0.10 4.91 5.28
CA LYS A 79 -1.49 5.20 5.63
C LYS A 79 -1.83 4.51 6.95
N ILE A 80 -2.46 5.26 7.84
CA ILE A 80 -3.04 4.71 9.07
C ILE A 80 -4.55 4.71 8.86
N ARG A 81 -5.11 3.51 8.73
CA ARG A 81 -6.53 3.35 8.43
C ARG A 81 -7.35 3.12 9.68
N ASN A 82 -8.49 3.82 9.79
CA ASN A 82 -9.41 3.67 10.91
C ASN A 82 -10.01 2.24 10.93
N PRO A 83 -10.47 1.77 12.10
CA PRO A 83 -11.10 0.46 12.20
C PRO A 83 -12.34 0.35 11.33
N ASP A 84 -12.52 -0.81 10.71
CA ASP A 84 -13.70 -1.14 9.90
C ASP A 84 -13.99 -2.64 10.07
N LEU A 85 -15.01 -2.96 10.85
CA LEU A 85 -15.39 -4.34 11.16
C LEU A 85 -15.84 -5.13 9.92
N ALA A 86 -16.20 -4.43 8.84
CA ALA A 86 -16.57 -5.09 7.58
C ALA A 86 -15.34 -5.56 6.78
N LYS A 87 -14.14 -5.17 7.19
CA LYS A 87 -12.88 -5.49 6.48
C LYS A 87 -12.05 -6.43 7.34
N PRO A 88 -11.79 -7.67 6.89
CA PRO A 88 -11.02 -8.64 7.66
C PRO A 88 -9.51 -8.44 7.61
N GLU A 89 -8.99 -7.76 6.59
CA GLU A 89 -7.56 -7.54 6.43
C GLU A 89 -6.99 -6.58 7.45
N ARG A 90 -5.76 -6.83 7.86
CA ARG A 90 -5.03 -5.97 8.80
C ARG A 90 -4.03 -5.06 8.11
N GLU A 91 -3.68 -5.36 6.89
CA GLU A 91 -2.54 -4.75 6.21
C GLU A 91 -2.78 -4.71 4.72
N ASP A 92 -2.30 -3.66 4.09
CA ASP A 92 -2.20 -3.64 2.64
C ASP A 92 -0.96 -2.88 2.18
N ALA A 93 -0.55 -3.15 0.95
CA ALA A 93 0.56 -2.48 0.32
C ALA A 93 0.27 -2.30 -1.16
N ASP A 94 0.77 -1.21 -1.72
CA ASP A 94 0.60 -0.84 -3.11
C ASP A 94 1.96 -0.80 -3.79
N PHE A 95 2.09 -1.50 -4.91
CA PHE A 95 3.31 -1.56 -5.70
C PHE A 95 3.16 -0.80 -7.01
N SER A 96 4.23 -0.11 -7.42
CA SER A 96 4.27 0.60 -8.69
C SER A 96 4.64 -0.36 -9.82
N ILE A 97 3.84 -0.37 -10.88
CA ILE A 97 4.08 -1.18 -12.06
C ILE A 97 4.50 -0.25 -13.20
N THR A 98 5.65 -0.55 -13.81
CA THR A 98 6.20 0.27 -14.90
C THR A 98 5.29 0.28 -16.14
N ASP A 99 4.80 -0.89 -16.54
CA ASP A 99 3.85 -1.01 -17.66
C ASP A 99 2.53 -1.55 -17.14
N TYR A 100 1.75 -0.64 -16.55
CA TYR A 100 0.49 -1.00 -15.92
C TYR A 100 -0.53 -1.59 -16.89
N LEU A 101 -0.64 -1.04 -18.10
CA LEU A 101 -1.63 -1.53 -19.05
C LEU A 101 -1.37 -2.96 -19.49
N SER A 102 -0.12 -3.31 -19.73
CA SER A 102 0.26 -4.70 -20.04
C SER A 102 0.04 -5.62 -18.84
N PHE A 103 0.33 -5.16 -17.63
CA PHE A 103 0.07 -5.88 -16.38
C PHE A 103 -1.43 -6.16 -16.22
N LYS A 104 -2.26 -5.16 -16.42
CA LYS A 104 -3.71 -5.28 -16.34
C LYS A 104 -4.24 -6.31 -17.34
N GLU A 105 -3.79 -6.24 -18.58
CA GLU A 105 -4.19 -7.19 -19.61
C GLU A 105 -3.81 -8.62 -19.24
N LYS A 106 -2.63 -8.81 -18.67
CA LYS A 106 -2.10 -10.12 -18.32
C LYS A 106 -2.78 -10.74 -17.10
N TYR A 107 -3.10 -9.94 -16.07
CA TYR A 107 -3.48 -10.48 -14.76
C TYR A 107 -4.93 -10.25 -14.36
N LEU A 108 -5.61 -9.21 -14.84
CA LEU A 108 -6.92 -8.84 -14.30
C LEU A 108 -7.96 -9.95 -14.35
N ASN A 109 -7.92 -10.81 -15.37
CA ASN A 109 -8.89 -11.91 -15.52
C ASN A 109 -8.48 -13.20 -14.80
N LYS A 110 -7.33 -13.20 -14.12
CA LYS A 110 -6.89 -14.37 -13.36
C LYS A 110 -7.54 -14.38 -11.96
N PRO A 111 -7.72 -15.58 -11.37
CA PRO A 111 -8.30 -15.68 -10.02
C PRO A 111 -7.54 -14.85 -9.00
N GLY A 112 -8.24 -14.19 -8.10
CA GLY A 112 -7.68 -13.37 -7.05
C GLY A 112 -7.51 -11.90 -7.41
N PHE A 113 -7.63 -11.55 -8.69
CA PHE A 113 -7.48 -10.17 -9.16
C PHE A 113 -8.84 -9.53 -9.42
N SER A 114 -9.00 -8.27 -9.00
CA SER A 114 -10.21 -7.48 -9.28
C SER A 114 -9.86 -6.02 -9.49
N LEU A 115 -10.68 -5.33 -10.30
CA LEU A 115 -10.49 -3.91 -10.62
C LEU A 115 -11.35 -3.06 -9.69
N ILE A 116 -10.73 -2.03 -9.12
CA ILE A 116 -11.41 -1.01 -8.33
C ILE A 116 -11.23 0.31 -9.06
N GLN A 117 -12.33 0.87 -9.55
CA GLN A 117 -12.32 2.16 -10.25
C GLN A 117 -12.74 3.27 -9.31
N LYS A 118 -11.96 4.34 -9.29
CA LYS A 118 -12.21 5.58 -8.57
C LYS A 118 -12.40 6.72 -9.57
N GLU A 119 -12.75 7.91 -9.09
CA GLU A 119 -13.00 9.05 -9.95
C GLU A 119 -11.78 9.45 -10.80
N ASN A 120 -10.59 9.49 -10.16
CA ASN A 120 -9.37 10.00 -10.80
C ASN A 120 -8.27 8.94 -10.98
N PHE A 121 -8.52 7.72 -10.58
CA PHE A 121 -7.54 6.62 -10.70
C PHE A 121 -8.24 5.28 -10.63
N GLU A 122 -7.51 4.24 -10.95
CA GLU A 122 -7.96 2.86 -10.74
C GLU A 122 -6.88 2.07 -10.02
N MET A 123 -7.25 0.92 -9.47
CA MET A 123 -6.29 0.00 -8.87
C MET A 123 -6.74 -1.44 -9.12
N ILE A 124 -5.77 -2.33 -9.24
CA ILE A 124 -6.00 -3.76 -9.26
C ILE A 124 -5.70 -4.30 -7.87
N GLU A 125 -6.67 -5.01 -7.30
CA GLU A 125 -6.51 -5.68 -6.01
C GLU A 125 -6.15 -7.14 -6.24
N LEU A 126 -5.14 -7.63 -5.52
CA LEU A 126 -4.82 -9.05 -5.43
C LEU A 126 -5.17 -9.54 -4.04
N TYR A 127 -6.06 -10.53 -3.98
CA TYR A 127 -6.52 -11.15 -2.76
C TYR A 127 -6.35 -12.66 -2.82
N GLU A 128 -5.76 -13.24 -1.78
CA GLU A 128 -5.72 -14.68 -1.54
C GLU A 128 -6.57 -15.00 -0.33
N LYS A 129 -7.50 -15.95 -0.47
CA LYS A 129 -8.39 -16.35 0.63
C LYS A 129 -7.59 -16.78 1.86
N GLY A 130 -7.95 -16.20 3.01
CA GLY A 130 -7.26 -16.47 4.28
C GLY A 130 -6.04 -15.60 4.54
N SER A 131 -5.63 -14.75 3.59
CA SER A 131 -4.52 -13.84 3.79
C SER A 131 -4.95 -12.60 4.60
N ASN A 132 -4.08 -12.16 5.51
CA ASN A 132 -4.27 -10.92 6.26
C ASN A 132 -3.80 -9.69 5.50
N VAL A 133 -3.09 -9.87 4.39
CA VAL A 133 -2.56 -8.77 3.58
C VAL A 133 -3.26 -8.71 2.23
N ARG A 134 -3.56 -7.49 1.77
CA ARG A 134 -4.02 -7.21 0.41
C ARG A 134 -2.91 -6.52 -0.36
N VAL A 135 -2.80 -6.82 -1.65
CA VAL A 135 -1.84 -6.16 -2.53
C VAL A 135 -2.63 -5.36 -3.57
N TYR A 136 -2.18 -4.12 -3.78
CA TYR A 136 -2.78 -3.22 -4.76
C TYR A 136 -1.74 -2.77 -5.77
N PHE A 137 -2.22 -2.45 -6.96
CA PHE A 137 -1.43 -1.87 -8.03
C PHE A 137 -2.24 -0.70 -8.57
N SER A 138 -1.93 0.51 -8.11
CA SER A 138 -2.67 1.72 -8.48
C SER A 138 -2.13 2.36 -9.75
N PHE A 139 -3.02 2.95 -10.53
CA PHE A 139 -2.67 3.67 -11.74
C PHE A 139 -3.46 5.00 -11.82
N PRO A 140 -2.79 6.15 -11.78
CA PRO A 140 -1.35 6.29 -11.47
C PRO A 140 -1.03 5.92 -10.02
N PRO A 141 0.24 5.60 -9.69
CA PRO A 141 0.65 5.33 -8.32
C PRO A 141 0.38 6.51 -7.38
N LEU A 142 0.22 6.25 -6.08
CA LEU A 142 -0.15 7.29 -5.11
C LEU A 142 0.84 8.45 -5.08
N ASP A 143 2.15 8.18 -5.17
CA ASP A 143 3.16 9.24 -5.22
C ASP A 143 2.96 10.18 -6.40
N GLU A 144 2.58 9.66 -7.56
CA GLU A 144 2.26 10.47 -8.74
C GLU A 144 0.94 11.22 -8.56
N GLN A 145 -0.08 10.60 -7.99
CA GLN A 145 -1.36 11.25 -7.67
C GLN A 145 -1.16 12.47 -6.77
N LEU A 146 -0.21 12.38 -5.84
CA LEU A 146 0.12 13.44 -4.90
C LEU A 146 1.19 14.42 -5.42
N GLY A 147 1.74 14.20 -6.61
CA GLY A 147 2.78 15.03 -7.19
C GLY A 147 4.15 14.90 -6.53
N LEU A 148 4.46 13.76 -5.93
CA LEU A 148 5.66 13.52 -5.13
C LEU A 148 6.79 12.89 -5.96
N LYS A 149 7.30 13.61 -6.95
CA LYS A 149 8.35 13.09 -7.85
C LYS A 149 9.64 12.72 -7.12
N TYR A 150 9.96 13.42 -6.04
CA TYR A 150 11.18 13.18 -5.27
C TYR A 150 11.25 11.79 -4.64
N VAL A 151 10.12 11.11 -4.48
CA VAL A 151 10.09 9.73 -3.96
C VAL A 151 10.87 8.80 -4.89
N LYS A 152 10.78 9.02 -6.20
CA LYS A 152 11.50 8.25 -7.21
C LYS A 152 12.98 8.60 -7.26
N ASP A 153 13.33 9.86 -7.00
CA ASP A 153 14.70 10.34 -7.07
C ASP A 153 15.58 9.84 -5.92
N VAL A 154 14.97 9.40 -4.84
CA VAL A 154 15.65 8.87 -3.66
C VAL A 154 15.99 7.37 -3.83
N LEU A 155 15.34 6.72 -4.75
CA LEU A 155 15.55 5.29 -5.03
C LEU A 155 16.71 5.08 -5.99
#